data_1e52022e7e6fcb87f90e131fa3a7a39a
#
_entry.id   1e52022e7e6fcb87f90e131fa3a7a39a
#
_cell.length_a   1.000
_cell.length_b   1.000
_cell.length_c   1.000
_cell.angle_alpha   90.00
_cell.angle_beta   90.00
_cell.angle_gamma   90.00
#
_symmetry.space_group_name_H-M   'P 1'
#
loop_
_entity.id
_entity.type
_entity.pdbx_description
1 polymer ?
#
loop_
_entity_poly.entity_id
_entity_poly.type
_entity_poly.pdbx_seq_one_letter_code
_entity_poly.pdbx_strand_id
1 'polypeptide(L)'
;MATQDEYRAKAREALEKLQQQIDELKVQANLAGADARDRYDKAIEALRKRQAETRSKLDQAADATGDAWKNAAKQMEEAVDGIGDAFSTLAEEIDTNVRSAGSAAKAGRKAFLDEWKKQREAREKLIDSA
;
A
#
# COMPACT_ATOMS: atom_id res chain seq x y z
N MET A 1 2.90 -24.16 6.16
CA MET A 1 4.35 -24.06 6.12
C MET A 1 4.81 -22.72 6.63
N ALA A 2 5.91 -22.69 7.38
CA ALA A 2 6.39 -21.47 8.04
C ALA A 2 6.62 -20.31 7.08
N THR A 3 7.20 -20.56 5.89
CA THR A 3 7.50 -19.51 4.90
C THR A 3 6.22 -18.85 4.36
N GLN A 4 5.20 -19.65 4.08
CA GLN A 4 3.91 -19.13 3.59
C GLN A 4 3.22 -18.30 4.65
N ASP A 5 3.22 -18.77 5.90
CA ASP A 5 2.62 -18.07 7.04
C ASP A 5 3.38 -16.77 7.33
N GLU A 6 4.70 -16.80 7.24
CA GLU A 6 5.53 -15.61 7.43
C GLU A 6 5.27 -14.57 6.35
N TYR A 7 5.18 -15.00 5.10
CA TYR A 7 4.83 -14.12 3.98
C TYR A 7 3.47 -13.46 4.20
N ARG A 8 2.47 -14.25 4.57
CA ARG A 8 1.12 -13.78 4.82
C ARG A 8 1.10 -12.71 5.93
N ALA A 9 1.80 -12.96 7.03
CA ALA A 9 1.87 -12.02 8.15
C ALA A 9 2.52 -10.71 7.74
N LYS A 10 3.61 -10.76 6.97
CA LYS A 10 4.31 -9.56 6.49
C LYS A 10 3.47 -8.77 5.49
N ALA A 11 2.79 -9.45 4.59
CA ALA A 11 1.92 -8.81 3.61
C ALA A 11 0.72 -8.13 4.28
N ARG A 12 0.12 -8.78 5.27
CA ARG A 12 -0.98 -8.20 6.04
C ARG A 12 -0.53 -6.95 6.80
N GLU A 13 0.64 -7.00 7.43
CA GLU A 13 1.21 -5.86 8.12
C GLU A 13 1.44 -4.68 7.18
N ALA A 14 1.95 -4.94 5.98
CA ALA A 14 2.16 -3.91 4.97
C ALA A 14 0.84 -3.24 4.58
N LEU A 15 -0.21 -4.02 4.37
CA LEU A 15 -1.53 -3.49 4.02
C LEU A 15 -2.15 -2.67 5.15
N GLU A 16 -1.95 -3.07 6.41
CA GLU A 16 -2.42 -2.33 7.57
C GLU A 16 -1.70 -0.98 7.70
N LYS A 17 -0.40 -0.96 7.50
CA LYS A 17 0.39 0.28 7.51
C LYS A 17 -0.03 1.21 6.38
N LEU A 18 -0.31 0.65 5.21
CA LEU A 18 -0.81 1.43 4.07
C LEU A 18 -2.17 2.05 4.39
N GLN A 19 -3.05 1.30 5.05
CA GLN A 19 -4.35 1.81 5.48
C GLN A 19 -4.20 3.06 6.35
N GLN A 20 -3.27 3.02 7.31
CA GLN A 20 -2.99 4.16 8.18
C GLN A 20 -2.50 5.36 7.38
N GLN A 21 -1.62 5.13 6.40
CA GLN A 21 -1.10 6.20 5.55
C GLN A 21 -2.19 6.79 4.65
N ILE A 22 -3.09 5.98 4.14
CA ILE A 22 -4.23 6.44 3.36
C ILE A 22 -5.15 7.30 4.24
N ASP A 23 -5.39 6.90 5.48
CA ASP A 23 -6.22 7.67 6.42
C ASP A 23 -5.59 9.04 6.72
N GLU A 24 -4.28 9.09 6.92
CA GLU A 24 -3.55 10.35 7.11
C GLU A 24 -3.62 11.24 5.87
N LEU A 25 -3.49 10.63 4.70
CA LEU A 25 -3.60 11.35 3.42
C LEU A 25 -4.99 11.96 3.25
N LYS A 26 -6.02 11.26 3.68
CA LYS A 26 -7.41 11.75 3.69
C LYS A 26 -7.53 13.03 4.52
N VAL A 27 -6.93 13.05 5.70
CA VAL A 27 -6.94 14.22 6.57
C VAL A 27 -6.29 15.42 5.86
N GLN A 28 -5.15 15.20 5.21
CA GLN A 28 -4.46 16.26 4.48
C GLN A 28 -5.27 16.73 3.25
N ALA A 29 -5.89 15.80 2.55
CA ALA A 29 -6.74 16.12 1.40
C ALA A 29 -7.91 17.03 1.78
N ASN A 30 -8.43 16.91 3.00
CA ASN A 30 -9.52 17.76 3.49
C ASN A 30 -9.10 19.22 3.67
N LEU A 31 -7.80 19.52 3.70
CA LEU A 31 -7.28 20.87 3.79
C LEU A 31 -7.19 21.57 2.43
N ALA A 32 -7.39 20.83 1.35
CA ALA A 32 -7.39 21.38 0.00
C ALA A 32 -8.66 22.20 -0.28
N GLY A 33 -8.61 23.05 -1.31
CA GLY A 33 -9.80 23.76 -1.77
C GLY A 33 -10.90 22.79 -2.26
N ALA A 34 -12.15 23.24 -2.30
CA ALA A 34 -13.29 22.39 -2.57
C ALA A 34 -13.16 21.53 -3.84
N ASP A 35 -12.71 22.12 -4.95
CA ASP A 35 -12.58 21.40 -6.23
C ASP A 35 -11.50 20.32 -6.16
N ALA A 36 -10.36 20.66 -5.58
CA ALA A 36 -9.26 19.71 -5.43
C ALA A 36 -9.60 18.61 -4.44
N ARG A 37 -10.29 18.96 -3.35
CA ARG A 37 -10.68 18.00 -2.31
C ARG A 37 -11.58 16.92 -2.89
N ASP A 38 -12.55 17.27 -3.73
CA ASP A 38 -13.46 16.30 -4.37
C ASP A 38 -12.67 15.30 -5.21
N ARG A 39 -11.71 15.78 -5.99
CA ARG A 39 -10.83 14.94 -6.80
C ARG A 39 -9.97 14.01 -5.93
N TYR A 40 -9.42 14.53 -4.84
CA TYR A 40 -8.60 13.74 -3.93
C TYR A 40 -9.43 12.69 -3.19
N ASP A 41 -10.64 13.01 -2.78
CA ASP A 41 -11.55 12.06 -2.14
C ASP A 41 -11.83 10.86 -3.06
N LYS A 42 -12.09 11.12 -4.33
CA LYS A 42 -12.30 10.05 -5.33
C LYS A 42 -11.08 9.17 -5.50
N ALA A 43 -9.89 9.80 -5.56
CA ALA A 43 -8.64 9.05 -5.69
C ALA A 43 -8.35 8.21 -4.45
N ILE A 44 -8.64 8.73 -3.26
CA ILE A 44 -8.47 7.99 -1.99
C ILE A 44 -9.44 6.81 -1.93
N GLU A 45 -10.69 6.98 -2.35
CA GLU A 45 -11.63 5.86 -2.43
C GLU A 45 -11.14 4.78 -3.38
N ALA A 46 -10.57 5.17 -4.52
CA ALA A 46 -9.98 4.22 -5.46
C ALA A 46 -8.83 3.43 -4.82
N LEU A 47 -7.97 4.09 -4.04
CA LEU A 47 -6.90 3.43 -3.30
C LEU A 47 -7.45 2.44 -2.27
N ARG A 48 -8.47 2.82 -1.53
CA ARG A 48 -9.10 1.94 -0.54
C ARG A 48 -9.71 0.71 -1.19
N LYS A 49 -10.32 0.88 -2.34
CA LYS A 49 -10.90 -0.23 -3.10
C LYS A 49 -9.80 -1.19 -3.57
N ARG A 50 -8.71 -0.66 -4.11
CA ARG A 50 -7.56 -1.47 -4.54
C ARG A 50 -6.93 -2.21 -3.36
N GLN A 51 -6.85 -1.57 -2.21
CA GLN A 51 -6.34 -2.20 -0.99
C GLN A 51 -7.23 -3.37 -0.56
N ALA A 52 -8.54 -3.19 -0.58
CA ALA A 52 -9.49 -4.25 -0.24
C ALA A 52 -9.37 -5.44 -1.21
N GLU A 53 -9.24 -5.16 -2.50
CA GLU A 53 -9.02 -6.20 -3.52
C GLU A 53 -7.72 -6.96 -3.30
N THR A 54 -6.66 -6.24 -2.94
CA THR A 54 -5.35 -6.84 -2.65
C THR A 54 -5.42 -7.71 -1.42
N ARG A 55 -6.14 -7.26 -0.39
CA ARG A 55 -6.35 -8.04 0.83
C ARG A 55 -7.11 -9.34 0.53
N SER A 56 -8.11 -9.26 -0.35
CA SER A 56 -8.83 -10.45 -0.81
C SER A 56 -7.91 -11.43 -1.54
N LYS A 57 -7.01 -10.93 -2.38
CA LYS A 57 -6.01 -11.76 -3.05
C LYS A 57 -5.05 -12.42 -2.06
N LEU A 58 -4.70 -11.72 -1.00
CA LEU A 58 -3.87 -12.29 0.07
C LEU A 58 -4.57 -13.46 0.75
N ASP A 59 -5.84 -13.32 1.05
CA ASP A 59 -6.64 -14.39 1.66
C ASP A 59 -6.74 -15.61 0.72
N GLN A 60 -6.91 -15.38 -0.58
CA GLN A 60 -6.90 -16.45 -1.59
C GLN A 60 -5.55 -17.15 -1.67
N ALA A 61 -4.46 -16.38 -1.63
CA ALA A 61 -3.11 -16.93 -1.64
C ALA A 61 -2.83 -17.80 -0.41
N ALA A 62 -3.40 -17.44 0.73
CA ALA A 62 -3.25 -18.19 1.97
C ALA A 62 -3.86 -19.59 1.89
N ASP A 63 -4.91 -19.78 1.08
CA ASP A 63 -5.56 -21.05 0.90
C ASP A 63 -4.93 -21.92 -0.20
N ALA A 64 -4.04 -21.35 -1.00
CA ALA A 64 -3.35 -22.07 -2.07
C ALA A 64 -2.22 -22.94 -1.50
N THR A 65 -1.94 -24.06 -2.17
CA THR A 65 -0.90 -24.99 -1.76
C THR A 65 0.10 -25.21 -2.90
N GLY A 66 1.31 -25.68 -2.55
CA GLY A 66 2.35 -26.00 -3.52
C GLY A 66 2.78 -24.77 -4.32
N ASP A 67 2.97 -24.95 -5.63
CA ASP A 67 3.40 -23.86 -6.52
C ASP A 67 2.31 -22.82 -6.74
N ALA A 68 1.06 -23.15 -6.49
CA ALA A 68 -0.05 -22.23 -6.67
C ALA A 68 0.05 -21.01 -5.74
N TRP A 69 0.53 -21.20 -4.51
CA TRP A 69 0.68 -20.08 -3.59
C TRP A 69 1.76 -19.10 -4.05
N LYS A 70 2.83 -19.60 -4.68
CA LYS A 70 3.89 -18.72 -5.22
C LYS A 70 3.35 -17.82 -6.34
N ASN A 71 2.55 -18.40 -7.24
CA ASN A 71 1.93 -17.63 -8.32
C ASN A 71 0.96 -16.61 -7.77
N ALA A 72 0.14 -16.99 -6.78
CA ALA A 72 -0.78 -16.08 -6.13
C ALA A 72 -0.04 -14.96 -5.39
N ALA A 73 1.07 -15.27 -4.72
CA ALA A 73 1.89 -14.28 -4.03
C ALA A 73 2.53 -13.30 -5.00
N LYS A 74 3.01 -13.76 -6.16
CA LYS A 74 3.57 -12.88 -7.19
C LYS A 74 2.52 -11.92 -7.74
N GLN A 75 1.31 -12.41 -8.01
CA GLN A 75 0.20 -11.57 -8.45
C GLN A 75 -0.17 -10.54 -7.38
N MET A 76 -0.14 -10.95 -6.13
CA MET A 76 -0.39 -10.05 -5.02
C MET A 76 0.69 -8.95 -4.93
N GLU A 77 1.98 -9.32 -5.11
CA GLU A 77 3.05 -8.32 -5.10
C GLU A 77 2.93 -7.32 -6.23
N GLU A 78 2.47 -7.72 -7.41
CA GLU A 78 2.17 -6.80 -8.51
C GLU A 78 1.06 -5.82 -8.12
N ALA A 79 0.02 -6.31 -7.45
CA ALA A 79 -1.07 -5.46 -6.97
C ALA A 79 -0.58 -4.50 -5.88
N VAL A 80 0.27 -4.96 -4.98
CA VAL A 80 0.89 -4.13 -3.92
C VAL A 80 1.72 -3.01 -4.54
N ASP A 81 2.50 -3.32 -5.57
CA ASP A 81 3.29 -2.31 -6.30
C ASP A 81 2.40 -1.26 -6.92
N GLY A 82 1.32 -1.68 -7.57
CA GLY A 82 0.38 -0.76 -8.19
C GLY A 82 -0.25 0.19 -7.18
N ILE A 83 -0.61 -0.31 -5.99
CA ILE A 83 -1.15 0.52 -4.91
C ILE A 83 -0.09 1.49 -4.40
N GLY A 84 1.14 1.01 -4.18
CA GLY A 84 2.23 1.84 -3.71
C GLY A 84 2.54 3.00 -4.64
N ASP A 85 2.58 2.73 -5.94
CA ASP A 85 2.82 3.75 -6.95
C ASP A 85 1.66 4.77 -7.00
N ALA A 86 0.43 4.30 -6.96
CA ALA A 86 -0.75 5.17 -6.96
C ALA A 86 -0.78 6.04 -5.71
N PHE A 87 -0.47 5.47 -4.54
CA PHE A 87 -0.38 6.22 -3.29
C PHE A 87 0.71 7.30 -3.37
N SER A 88 1.89 6.94 -3.85
CA SER A 88 3.02 7.86 -3.98
C SER A 88 2.68 9.04 -4.88
N THR A 89 2.09 8.78 -6.03
CA THR A 89 1.69 9.82 -6.99
C THR A 89 0.66 10.77 -6.38
N LEU A 90 -0.36 10.22 -5.72
CA LEU A 90 -1.40 11.03 -5.09
C LEU A 90 -0.84 11.85 -3.93
N ALA A 91 0.04 11.26 -3.11
CA ALA A 91 0.67 11.95 -1.99
C ALA A 91 1.51 13.14 -2.46
N GLU A 92 2.28 12.98 -3.54
CA GLU A 92 3.05 14.07 -4.13
C GLU A 92 2.14 15.20 -4.64
N GLU A 93 1.05 14.85 -5.29
CA GLU A 93 0.10 15.82 -5.80
C GLU A 93 -0.54 16.63 -4.66
N ILE A 94 -0.95 15.96 -3.59
CA ILE A 94 -1.53 16.61 -2.41
C ILE A 94 -0.49 17.51 -1.74
N ASP A 95 0.74 17.03 -1.58
CA ASP A 95 1.83 17.82 -0.96
C ASP A 95 2.15 19.08 -1.75
N THR A 96 2.04 19.03 -3.06
CA THR A 96 2.29 20.17 -3.93
C THR A 96 1.17 21.21 -3.79
N ASN A 97 -0.08 20.76 -3.66
CA ASN A 97 -1.25 21.64 -3.66
C ASN A 97 -1.73 22.06 -2.28
N VAL A 98 -1.33 21.35 -1.22
CA VAL A 98 -1.72 21.65 0.16
C VAL A 98 -0.51 22.12 0.94
N ARG A 99 -0.35 23.44 1.04
CA ARG A 99 0.82 24.07 1.69
C ARG A 99 0.92 23.81 3.18
N SER A 100 -0.18 23.44 3.82
CA SER A 100 -0.20 23.14 5.25
C SER A 100 0.31 21.73 5.57
N ALA A 101 0.58 20.90 4.56
CA ALA A 101 1.28 19.64 4.76
C ALA A 101 2.74 19.98 5.08
N GLY A 102 3.07 20.04 6.34
CA GLY A 102 4.39 20.43 6.82
C GLY A 102 5.49 19.46 6.38
N SER A 103 6.74 19.89 6.49
CA SER A 103 7.91 19.07 6.18
C SER A 103 7.94 17.75 6.96
N ALA A 104 7.37 17.72 8.17
CA ALA A 104 7.27 16.52 8.98
C ALA A 104 6.39 15.45 8.31
N ALA A 105 5.27 15.86 7.70
CA ALA A 105 4.39 14.94 7.00
C ALA A 105 5.06 14.34 5.75
N LYS A 106 5.81 15.15 5.00
CA LYS A 106 6.58 14.67 3.84
C LYS A 106 7.67 13.70 4.27
N ALA A 107 8.40 14.02 5.34
CA ALA A 107 9.45 13.14 5.87
C ALA A 107 8.88 11.80 6.34
N GLY A 108 7.74 11.82 7.01
CA GLY A 108 7.05 10.61 7.46
C GLY A 108 6.62 9.73 6.30
N ARG A 109 6.11 10.33 5.22
CA ARG A 109 5.71 9.59 4.03
C ARG A 109 6.91 8.99 3.29
N LYS A 110 8.00 9.76 3.18
CA LYS A 110 9.23 9.25 2.57
C LYS A 110 9.76 8.05 3.36
N ALA A 111 9.80 8.15 4.68
CA ALA A 111 10.23 7.06 5.54
C ALA A 111 9.33 5.83 5.35
N PHE A 112 8.02 6.02 5.26
CA PHE A 112 7.08 4.94 5.00
C PHE A 112 7.35 4.27 3.65
N LEU A 113 7.55 5.04 2.58
CA LEU A 113 7.80 4.49 1.23
C LEU A 113 9.14 3.77 1.15
N ASP A 114 10.16 4.25 1.83
CA ASP A 114 11.45 3.57 1.90
C ASP A 114 11.31 2.22 2.62
N GLU A 115 10.58 2.19 3.73
CA GLU A 115 10.30 0.95 4.46
C GLU A 115 9.43 0.01 3.63
N TRP A 116 8.45 0.54 2.91
CA TRP A 116 7.59 -0.22 2.00
C TRP A 116 8.42 -0.99 0.97
N LYS A 117 9.41 -0.34 0.36
CA LYS A 117 10.30 -0.97 -0.62
C LYS A 117 11.17 -2.06 0.01
N LYS A 118 11.69 -1.81 1.22
CA LYS A 118 12.48 -2.81 1.95
C LYS A 118 11.66 -4.04 2.29
N GLN A 119 10.45 -3.84 2.77
CA GLN A 119 9.55 -4.95 3.11
C GLN A 119 9.15 -5.75 1.88
N ARG A 120 8.98 -5.08 0.75
CA ARG A 120 8.71 -5.75 -0.52
C ARG A 120 9.86 -6.68 -0.90
N GLU A 121 11.09 -6.22 -0.81
CA GLU A 121 12.27 -7.05 -1.10
C GLU A 121 12.33 -8.27 -0.16
N ALA A 122 12.01 -8.08 1.11
CA ALA A 122 11.95 -9.18 2.07
C ALA A 122 10.88 -10.20 1.69
N ARG A 123 9.70 -9.75 1.24
CA ARG A 123 8.63 -10.63 0.80
C ARG A 123 9.01 -11.41 -0.46
N GLU A 124 9.67 -10.76 -1.42
CA GLU A 124 10.14 -11.42 -2.63
C GLU A 124 11.12 -12.55 -2.32
N LYS A 125 12.02 -12.32 -1.36
CA LYS A 125 12.96 -13.36 -0.90
C LYS A 125 12.23 -14.55 -0.29
N LEU A 126 11.16 -14.32 0.46
CA LEU A 126 10.35 -15.41 1.02
C LEU A 126 9.69 -16.23 -0.09
N ILE A 127 9.17 -15.58 -1.13
CA ILE A 127 8.57 -16.28 -2.27
C ILE A 127 9.64 -17.12 -2.99
N ASP A 128 10.80 -16.56 -3.24
CA ASP A 128 11.87 -17.24 -3.99
C ASP A 128 12.47 -18.40 -3.21
N SER A 129 12.49 -18.35 -1.89
CA SER A 129 13.06 -19.37 -1.03
C SER A 129 12.11 -20.52 -0.70
N ALA A 130 10.86 -20.42 -1.09
CA ALA A 130 9.85 -21.42 -0.76
C ALA A 130 9.88 -22.66 -1.67
#